data_1b6d63993871374e68fa2b9b83cd0161
#
_entry.id   1b6d63993871374e68fa2b9b83cd0161
#
_cell.length_a   1.000
_cell.length_b   1.000
_cell.length_c   1.000
_cell.angle_alpha   90.00
_cell.angle_beta   90.00
_cell.angle_gamma   90.00
#
_symmetry.space_group_name_H-M   'P 1'
#
loop_
_entity.id
_entity.type
_entity.pdbx_description
1 polymer ?
#
loop_
_entity_poly.entity_id
_entity_poly.type
_entity_poly.pdbx_seq_one_letter_code
_entity_poly.pdbx_strand_id
1 'polypeptide(L)'
;MRLSLIAMSGSGKSYWARQLAGAGFKCFSCDEMIASKLFDELVQPDGSLLPMAKWMGLPYQPGYLERESKYLAYEKQVLEEIFKIIENNYYDSEKYIVIDTTGSVIYTGADILNKLRKYTTVVHMETPPQIQNQMYRTYLARPRPVLWQGKFSKKPHETNKEALARCYPELLAYREQLYKRHAHITIDYDRYRQKGLKAADFLKEVNPKKKGSTSKPIRFRAEQG
;
A
#
# COMPACT_ATOMS: atom_id res chain seq x y z
N MET A 1 -14.73 6.32 11.13
CA MET A 1 -14.20 6.49 9.74
C MET A 1 -13.19 5.39 9.48
N ARG A 2 -13.32 4.65 8.39
CA ARG A 2 -12.39 3.58 8.03
C ARG A 2 -11.80 3.89 6.66
N LEU A 3 -10.48 3.87 6.54
CA LEU A 3 -9.75 4.22 5.32
C LEU A 3 -8.86 3.08 4.88
N SER A 4 -8.70 2.89 3.58
CA SER A 4 -7.65 2.06 3.00
C SER A 4 -6.83 2.92 2.05
N LEU A 5 -5.53 2.99 2.26
CA LEU A 5 -4.63 3.74 1.39
C LEU A 5 -4.08 2.79 0.33
N ILE A 6 -4.34 3.09 -0.93
CA ILE A 6 -3.81 2.33 -2.07
C ILE A 6 -2.94 3.24 -2.93
N ALA A 7 -1.78 2.77 -3.32
CA ALA A 7 -0.87 3.46 -4.24
C ALA A 7 0.36 2.60 -4.52
N MET A 8 1.23 3.09 -5.37
CA MET A 8 2.53 2.49 -5.65
C MET A 8 3.41 2.40 -4.41
N SER A 9 4.27 1.41 -4.36
CA SER A 9 5.30 1.32 -3.32
C SER A 9 6.21 2.56 -3.39
N GLY A 10 6.41 3.23 -2.25
CA GLY A 10 7.22 4.46 -2.18
C GLY A 10 6.46 5.75 -2.42
N SER A 11 5.16 5.73 -2.69
CA SER A 11 4.32 6.94 -2.84
C SER A 11 4.13 7.72 -1.53
N GLY A 12 4.29 7.09 -0.38
CA GLY A 12 4.09 7.72 0.93
C GLY A 12 2.88 7.20 1.70
N LYS A 13 2.26 6.08 1.29
CA LYS A 13 1.15 5.45 2.03
C LYS A 13 1.46 5.27 3.51
N SER A 14 2.55 4.58 3.83
CA SER A 14 2.95 4.29 5.20
C SER A 14 3.29 5.54 6.02
N TYR A 15 3.73 6.63 5.37
CA TYR A 15 3.87 7.92 6.04
C TYR A 15 2.50 8.41 6.50
N TRP A 16 1.51 8.44 5.61
CA TRP A 16 0.17 8.90 5.95
C TRP A 16 -0.56 7.98 6.91
N ALA A 17 -0.38 6.67 6.77
CA ALA A 17 -0.91 5.71 7.74
C ALA A 17 -0.40 5.98 9.17
N ARG A 18 0.91 6.26 9.33
CA ARG A 18 1.49 6.65 10.63
C ARG A 18 0.99 8.02 11.12
N GLN A 19 0.82 9.02 10.23
CA GLN A 19 0.24 10.30 10.61
C GLN A 19 -1.21 10.15 11.11
N LEU A 20 -1.99 9.30 10.47
CA LEU A 20 -3.35 8.98 10.90
C LEU A 20 -3.37 8.18 12.20
N ALA A 21 -2.43 7.24 12.39
CA ALA A 21 -2.28 6.53 13.66
C ALA A 21 -1.97 7.50 14.81
N GLY A 22 -1.05 8.46 14.63
CA GLY A 22 -0.81 9.53 15.58
C GLY A 22 -2.01 10.46 15.83
N ALA A 23 -3.00 10.44 14.94
CA ALA A 23 -4.26 11.15 15.09
C ALA A 23 -5.40 10.25 15.61
N GLY A 24 -5.09 9.08 16.18
CA GLY A 24 -6.05 8.20 16.87
C GLY A 24 -6.69 7.13 15.98
N PHE A 25 -6.17 6.88 14.77
CA PHE A 25 -6.62 5.74 13.96
C PHE A 25 -5.87 4.46 14.38
N LYS A 26 -6.60 3.34 14.48
CA LYS A 26 -5.97 2.03 14.52
C LYS A 26 -5.37 1.73 13.15
N CYS A 27 -4.09 1.53 13.07
CA CYS A 27 -3.37 1.26 11.83
C CYS A 27 -3.12 -0.24 11.65
N PHE A 28 -3.46 -0.76 10.49
CA PHE A 28 -3.06 -2.09 10.02
C PHE A 28 -2.04 -1.92 8.90
N SER A 29 -0.80 -2.36 9.12
CA SER A 29 0.27 -2.38 8.12
C SER A 29 0.29 -3.75 7.43
N CYS A 30 -0.22 -3.83 6.21
CA CYS A 30 -0.23 -5.09 5.46
C CYS A 30 1.19 -5.62 5.20
N ASP A 31 2.15 -4.74 4.90
CA ASP A 31 3.54 -5.15 4.70
C ASP A 31 4.14 -5.82 5.95
N GLU A 32 3.88 -5.27 7.16
CA GLU A 32 4.35 -5.84 8.43
C GLU A 32 3.65 -7.16 8.76
N MET A 33 2.34 -7.24 8.53
CA MET A 33 1.58 -8.48 8.75
C MET A 33 2.01 -9.60 7.81
N ILE A 34 2.33 -9.29 6.54
CA ILE A 34 2.88 -10.27 5.59
C ILE A 34 4.29 -10.70 6.03
N ALA A 35 5.14 -9.75 6.46
CA ALA A 35 6.47 -10.07 6.97
C ALA A 35 6.41 -11.02 8.17
N SER A 36 5.45 -10.83 9.08
CA SER A 36 5.23 -11.75 10.20
C SER A 36 4.85 -13.16 9.75
N LYS A 37 4.04 -13.29 8.69
CA LYS A 37 3.68 -14.61 8.12
C LYS A 37 4.83 -15.29 7.39
N LEU A 38 5.79 -14.52 6.91
CA LEU A 38 6.99 -15.00 6.23
C LEU A 38 8.21 -15.11 7.17
N PHE A 39 8.01 -14.95 8.49
CA PHE A 39 9.11 -14.84 9.44
C PHE A 39 10.12 -16.00 9.32
N ASP A 40 9.64 -17.25 9.28
CA ASP A 40 10.49 -18.44 9.18
C ASP A 40 11.33 -18.51 7.90
N GLU A 41 10.88 -17.82 6.84
CA GLU A 41 11.62 -17.74 5.57
C GLU A 41 12.56 -16.53 5.50
N LEU A 42 12.33 -15.55 6.36
CA LEU A 42 13.13 -14.32 6.42
C LEU A 42 14.24 -14.43 7.46
N VAL A 43 14.11 -15.27 8.50
CA VAL A 43 15.13 -15.42 9.53
C VAL A 43 16.34 -16.13 8.97
N GLN A 44 17.53 -15.54 9.18
CA GLN A 44 18.80 -16.10 8.77
C GLN A 44 19.42 -16.92 9.92
N PRO A 45 20.37 -17.82 9.64
CA PRO A 45 21.03 -18.61 10.68
C PRO A 45 21.71 -17.80 11.79
N ASP A 46 22.08 -16.55 11.50
CA ASP A 46 22.65 -15.61 12.48
C ASP A 46 21.59 -14.82 13.26
N GLY A 47 20.30 -15.12 13.07
CA GLY A 47 19.18 -14.44 13.69
C GLY A 47 18.78 -13.12 13.03
N SER A 48 19.51 -12.65 12.03
CA SER A 48 19.13 -11.45 11.27
C SER A 48 17.94 -11.74 10.35
N LEU A 49 17.22 -10.68 9.94
CA LEU A 49 16.14 -10.83 8.99
C LEU A 49 16.58 -10.45 7.58
N LEU A 50 16.33 -11.36 6.64
CA LEU A 50 16.49 -11.07 5.22
C LEU A 50 15.48 -10.00 4.80
N PRO A 51 15.90 -8.87 4.21
CA PRO A 51 14.96 -7.88 3.71
C PRO A 51 13.97 -8.49 2.71
N MET A 52 12.69 -8.17 2.84
CA MET A 52 11.61 -8.70 2.00
C MET A 52 11.90 -8.56 0.49
N ALA A 53 12.56 -7.47 0.08
CA ALA A 53 12.97 -7.27 -1.30
C ALA A 53 14.02 -8.27 -1.78
N LYS A 54 14.95 -8.67 -0.90
CA LYS A 54 15.94 -9.71 -1.20
C LYS A 54 15.29 -11.09 -1.26
N TRP A 55 14.36 -11.35 -0.35
CA TRP A 55 13.57 -12.58 -0.36
C TRP A 55 12.75 -12.68 -1.65
N MET A 56 12.02 -11.64 -2.03
CA MET A 56 11.23 -11.62 -3.27
C MET A 56 12.11 -11.82 -4.50
N GLY A 57 13.23 -11.11 -4.58
CA GLY A 57 14.12 -11.10 -5.74
C GLY A 57 13.56 -10.32 -6.93
N LEU A 58 14.17 -10.52 -8.09
CA LEU A 58 13.84 -9.84 -9.34
C LEU A 58 13.09 -10.81 -10.29
N PRO A 59 12.25 -10.31 -11.21
CA PRO A 59 11.33 -11.13 -12.00
C PRO A 59 12.00 -12.16 -12.94
N TYR A 60 13.29 -12.02 -13.20
CA TYR A 60 14.08 -12.95 -14.00
C TYR A 60 14.88 -13.97 -13.16
N GLN A 61 14.80 -13.90 -11.82
CA GLN A 61 15.53 -14.80 -10.95
C GLN A 61 14.76 -16.10 -10.71
N PRO A 62 15.47 -17.23 -10.56
CA PRO A 62 14.83 -18.51 -10.20
C PRO A 62 13.98 -18.38 -8.93
N GLY A 63 12.82 -19.04 -8.91
CA GLY A 63 11.89 -19.05 -7.78
C GLY A 63 11.11 -17.73 -7.56
N TYR A 64 11.29 -16.71 -8.42
CA TYR A 64 10.57 -15.46 -8.27
C TYR A 64 9.04 -15.65 -8.34
N LEU A 65 8.53 -16.41 -9.33
CA LEU A 65 7.08 -16.63 -9.51
C LEU A 65 6.44 -17.34 -8.31
N GLU A 66 7.16 -18.25 -7.69
CA GLU A 66 6.70 -18.94 -6.49
C GLU A 66 6.59 -17.95 -5.31
N ARG A 67 7.63 -17.13 -5.09
CA ARG A 67 7.63 -16.11 -4.03
C ARG A 67 6.59 -15.02 -4.28
N GLU A 68 6.40 -14.60 -5.55
CA GLU A 68 5.34 -13.67 -5.93
C GLU A 68 3.95 -14.23 -5.58
N SER A 69 3.68 -15.48 -5.95
CA SER A 69 2.42 -16.16 -5.66
C SER A 69 2.18 -16.30 -4.17
N LYS A 70 3.21 -16.68 -3.42
CA LYS A 70 3.16 -16.83 -1.97
C LYS A 70 2.90 -15.49 -1.26
N TYR A 71 3.61 -14.44 -1.66
CA TYR A 71 3.37 -13.09 -1.15
C TYR A 71 1.92 -12.65 -1.37
N LEU A 72 1.39 -12.85 -2.58
CA LEU A 72 0.01 -12.49 -2.90
C LEU A 72 -1.01 -13.32 -2.11
N ALA A 73 -0.73 -14.59 -1.85
CA ALA A 73 -1.57 -15.43 -1.00
C ALA A 73 -1.63 -14.89 0.44
N TYR A 74 -0.48 -14.51 1.02
CA TYR A 74 -0.45 -13.90 2.34
C TYR A 74 -1.10 -12.51 2.38
N GLU A 75 -0.96 -11.72 1.32
CA GLU A 75 -1.66 -10.43 1.22
C GLU A 75 -3.19 -10.61 1.30
N LYS A 76 -3.73 -11.62 0.60
CA LYS A 76 -5.16 -11.96 0.69
C LYS A 76 -5.56 -12.39 2.10
N GLN A 77 -4.76 -13.27 2.74
CA GLN A 77 -5.02 -13.72 4.11
C GLN A 77 -5.02 -12.56 5.11
N VAL A 78 -4.04 -11.67 5.03
CA VAL A 78 -3.94 -10.48 5.88
C VAL A 78 -5.17 -9.59 5.75
N LEU A 79 -5.62 -9.34 4.52
CA LEU A 79 -6.82 -8.54 4.29
C LEU A 79 -8.08 -9.22 4.83
N GLU A 80 -8.23 -10.53 4.67
CA GLU A 80 -9.35 -11.28 5.25
C GLU A 80 -9.33 -11.24 6.80
N GLU A 81 -8.16 -11.32 7.43
CA GLU A 81 -8.02 -11.16 8.87
C GLU A 81 -8.45 -9.75 9.33
N ILE A 82 -8.02 -8.71 8.62
CA ILE A 82 -8.44 -7.33 8.88
C ILE A 82 -9.95 -7.18 8.72
N PHE A 83 -10.54 -7.76 7.67
CA PHE A 83 -12.00 -7.72 7.47
C PHE A 83 -12.76 -8.42 8.61
N LYS A 84 -12.29 -9.57 9.08
CA LYS A 84 -12.87 -10.25 10.25
C LYS A 84 -12.81 -9.38 11.50
N ILE A 85 -11.69 -8.67 11.74
CA ILE A 85 -11.57 -7.72 12.85
C ILE A 85 -12.61 -6.61 12.70
N ILE A 86 -12.77 -6.05 11.50
CA ILE A 86 -13.74 -5.00 11.21
C ILE A 86 -15.18 -5.48 11.38
N GLU A 87 -15.49 -6.71 10.97
CA GLU A 87 -16.82 -7.31 11.07
C GLU A 87 -17.20 -7.64 12.52
N ASN A 88 -16.24 -8.18 13.28
CA ASN A 88 -16.47 -8.62 14.67
C ASN A 88 -16.50 -7.47 15.67
N ASN A 89 -16.13 -6.26 15.25
CA ASN A 89 -16.11 -5.09 16.12
C ASN A 89 -17.51 -4.50 16.31
N TYR A 90 -18.31 -5.15 17.18
CA TYR A 90 -19.54 -4.61 17.74
C TYR A 90 -19.29 -3.45 18.72
N TYR A 91 -18.04 -3.13 19.06
CA TYR A 91 -17.69 -2.13 20.06
C TYR A 91 -17.27 -0.79 19.42
N ASP A 92 -17.82 0.26 19.96
CA ASP A 92 -17.64 1.68 19.57
C ASP A 92 -16.18 2.20 19.57
N SER A 93 -15.25 1.43 20.12
CA SER A 93 -13.85 1.83 20.32
C SER A 93 -13.01 1.88 19.03
N GLU A 94 -13.43 1.20 17.94
CA GLU A 94 -12.67 1.20 16.68
C GLU A 94 -13.39 1.94 15.55
N LYS A 95 -13.83 3.17 15.84
CA LYS A 95 -14.47 4.07 14.86
C LYS A 95 -13.52 4.54 13.77
N TYR A 96 -12.21 4.55 14.07
CA TYR A 96 -11.18 5.11 13.21
C TYR A 96 -10.14 4.05 12.87
N ILE A 97 -10.16 3.57 11.62
CA ILE A 97 -9.22 2.56 11.12
C ILE A 97 -8.53 3.09 9.87
N VAL A 98 -7.24 2.84 9.75
CA VAL A 98 -6.49 2.99 8.51
C VAL A 98 -5.79 1.69 8.15
N ILE A 99 -6.02 1.20 6.92
CA ILE A 99 -5.31 0.06 6.35
C ILE A 99 -4.24 0.62 5.41
N ASP A 100 -2.96 0.44 5.78
CA ASP A 100 -1.81 0.69 4.90
C ASP A 100 -1.62 -0.55 4.03
N THR A 101 -2.21 -0.56 2.86
CA THR A 101 -2.14 -1.70 1.95
C THR A 101 -0.77 -1.77 1.27
N THR A 102 -0.46 -2.90 0.68
CA THR A 102 0.74 -3.00 -0.17
C THR A 102 0.51 -2.37 -1.54
N GLY A 103 1.57 -2.27 -2.34
CA GLY A 103 1.45 -1.83 -3.74
C GLY A 103 0.82 -2.88 -4.66
N SER A 104 0.65 -4.11 -4.21
CA SER A 104 0.08 -5.23 -4.97
C SER A 104 -1.39 -5.52 -4.66
N VAL A 105 -2.01 -4.79 -3.74
CA VAL A 105 -3.40 -4.99 -3.32
C VAL A 105 -4.38 -5.11 -4.50
N ILE A 106 -4.11 -4.42 -5.60
CA ILE A 106 -4.89 -4.47 -6.84
C ILE A 106 -4.89 -5.83 -7.55
N TYR A 107 -4.02 -6.74 -7.15
CA TYR A 107 -3.92 -8.11 -7.67
C TYR A 107 -4.59 -9.16 -6.79
N THR A 108 -5.13 -8.76 -5.64
CA THR A 108 -5.75 -9.69 -4.69
C THR A 108 -7.06 -10.32 -5.17
N GLY A 109 -7.64 -9.80 -6.24
CA GLY A 109 -8.88 -10.30 -6.85
C GLY A 109 -10.11 -9.49 -6.48
N ALA A 110 -11.18 -9.70 -7.25
CA ALA A 110 -12.41 -8.91 -7.14
C ALA A 110 -13.06 -9.00 -5.75
N ASP A 111 -13.07 -10.19 -5.15
CA ASP A 111 -13.71 -10.42 -3.85
C ASP A 111 -13.07 -9.59 -2.74
N ILE A 112 -11.73 -9.61 -2.66
CA ILE A 112 -10.98 -8.81 -1.68
C ILE A 112 -11.17 -7.31 -1.93
N LEU A 113 -11.07 -6.88 -3.18
CA LEU A 113 -11.23 -5.47 -3.53
C LEU A 113 -12.67 -4.96 -3.28
N ASN A 114 -13.68 -5.78 -3.52
CA ASN A 114 -15.06 -5.46 -3.19
C ASN A 114 -15.28 -5.35 -1.67
N LYS A 115 -14.71 -6.28 -0.88
CA LYS A 115 -14.73 -6.19 0.58
C LYS A 115 -14.01 -4.93 1.07
N LEU A 116 -12.84 -4.62 0.52
CA LEU A 116 -12.09 -3.41 0.86
C LEU A 116 -12.95 -2.15 0.64
N ARG A 117 -13.62 -2.07 -0.52
CA ARG A 117 -14.55 -0.98 -0.84
C ARG A 117 -15.80 -0.96 0.03
N LYS A 118 -16.30 -2.10 0.45
CA LYS A 118 -17.47 -2.22 1.34
C LYS A 118 -17.16 -1.72 2.75
N TYR A 119 -15.99 -2.07 3.28
CA TYR A 119 -15.66 -1.81 4.69
C TYR A 119 -14.94 -0.48 4.91
N THR A 120 -14.33 0.09 3.88
CA THR A 120 -13.51 1.30 3.99
C THR A 120 -13.76 2.29 2.86
N THR A 121 -13.44 3.55 3.08
CA THR A 121 -13.21 4.49 1.97
C THR A 121 -11.81 4.22 1.41
N VAL A 122 -11.76 3.70 0.18
CA VAL A 122 -10.51 3.41 -0.52
C VAL A 122 -9.98 4.70 -1.12
N VAL A 123 -8.82 5.13 -0.64
CA VAL A 123 -8.14 6.36 -1.03
C VAL A 123 -6.93 6.03 -1.87
N HIS A 124 -6.95 6.42 -3.13
CA HIS A 124 -5.82 6.34 -4.02
C HIS A 124 -4.96 7.60 -3.90
N MET A 125 -3.68 7.41 -3.63
CA MET A 125 -2.67 8.47 -3.62
C MET A 125 -1.96 8.45 -4.97
N GLU A 126 -2.36 9.36 -5.87
CA GLU A 126 -1.90 9.39 -7.25
C GLU A 126 -0.38 9.59 -7.35
N THR A 127 0.22 8.94 -8.33
CA THR A 127 1.64 9.10 -8.63
C THR A 127 1.80 9.47 -10.11
N PRO A 128 2.09 10.75 -10.43
CA PRO A 128 2.17 11.20 -11.81
C PRO A 128 3.36 10.59 -12.55
N PRO A 129 3.33 10.52 -13.90
CA PRO A 129 4.35 9.85 -14.70
C PRO A 129 5.78 10.34 -14.44
N GLN A 130 5.96 11.64 -14.17
CA GLN A 130 7.28 12.22 -13.86
C GLN A 130 7.90 11.62 -12.60
N ILE A 131 7.06 11.33 -11.59
CA ILE A 131 7.47 10.68 -10.35
C ILE A 131 7.68 9.19 -10.56
N GLN A 132 6.88 8.53 -11.41
CA GLN A 132 7.05 7.12 -11.75
C GLN A 132 8.44 6.86 -12.35
N ASN A 133 8.95 7.77 -13.20
CA ASN A 133 10.31 7.67 -13.75
C ASN A 133 11.40 7.72 -12.66
N GLN A 134 11.19 8.51 -11.59
CA GLN A 134 12.11 8.54 -10.45
C GLN A 134 12.01 7.26 -9.61
N MET A 135 10.84 6.64 -9.54
CA MET A 135 10.63 5.39 -8.81
C MET A 135 11.47 4.24 -9.36
N TYR A 136 11.69 4.18 -10.68
CA TYR A 136 12.57 3.18 -11.28
C TYR A 136 14.00 3.29 -10.74
N ARG A 137 14.57 4.51 -10.71
CA ARG A 137 15.90 4.73 -10.13
C ARG A 137 15.97 4.35 -8.67
N THR A 138 14.93 4.68 -7.91
CA THR A 138 14.81 4.30 -6.49
C THR A 138 14.70 2.78 -6.33
N TYR A 139 13.94 2.10 -7.20
CA TYR A 139 13.79 0.65 -7.19
C TYR A 139 15.12 -0.07 -7.43
N LEU A 140 15.96 0.43 -8.34
CA LEU A 140 17.29 -0.13 -8.59
C LEU A 140 18.25 0.10 -7.41
N ALA A 141 18.19 1.28 -6.78
CA ALA A 141 19.10 1.64 -5.68
C ALA A 141 18.69 1.03 -4.33
N ARG A 142 17.39 0.93 -4.10
CA ARG A 142 16.78 0.40 -2.87
C ARG A 142 15.60 -0.48 -3.24
N PRO A 143 15.83 -1.73 -3.63
CA PRO A 143 14.78 -2.63 -4.06
C PRO A 143 13.68 -2.79 -2.99
N ARG A 144 12.44 -2.87 -3.45
CA ARG A 144 11.27 -3.21 -2.64
C ARG A 144 10.61 -4.42 -3.26
N PRO A 145 9.80 -5.19 -2.52
CA PRO A 145 9.01 -6.26 -3.13
C PRO A 145 8.12 -5.67 -4.21
N VAL A 146 8.22 -6.18 -5.42
CA VAL A 146 7.37 -5.77 -6.54
C VAL A 146 6.81 -7.02 -7.20
N LEU A 147 5.48 -7.14 -7.22
CA LEU A 147 4.80 -8.20 -7.94
C LEU A 147 4.62 -7.78 -9.39
N TRP A 148 5.19 -8.52 -10.30
CA TRP A 148 5.16 -8.17 -11.73
C TRP A 148 3.93 -8.71 -12.46
N GLN A 149 3.35 -9.79 -11.97
CA GLN A 149 2.12 -10.41 -12.52
C GLN A 149 2.19 -10.59 -14.04
N GLY A 150 3.29 -11.21 -14.50
CA GLY A 150 3.53 -11.46 -15.91
C GLY A 150 3.88 -10.24 -16.77
N LYS A 151 4.02 -9.05 -16.17
CA LYS A 151 4.38 -7.82 -16.91
C LYS A 151 5.87 -7.66 -17.21
N PHE A 152 6.69 -8.58 -16.73
CA PHE A 152 8.09 -8.63 -17.12
C PHE A 152 8.27 -9.58 -18.30
N SER A 153 8.89 -9.09 -19.36
CA SER A 153 9.30 -9.89 -20.53
C SER A 153 10.65 -9.40 -21.02
N LYS A 154 11.50 -10.32 -21.43
CA LYS A 154 12.81 -10.00 -22.00
C LYS A 154 12.76 -10.25 -23.52
N LYS A 155 13.16 -9.26 -24.31
CA LYS A 155 13.31 -9.41 -25.75
C LYS A 155 14.64 -10.10 -26.09
N PRO A 156 14.75 -10.73 -27.28
CA PRO A 156 16.06 -11.15 -27.79
C PRO A 156 17.02 -9.96 -27.75
N HIS A 157 18.25 -10.20 -27.38
CA HIS A 157 19.34 -9.21 -27.28
C HIS A 157 19.25 -8.19 -26.12
N GLU A 158 18.16 -8.13 -25.37
CA GLU A 158 18.10 -7.32 -24.14
C GLU A 158 18.89 -7.96 -23.00
N THR A 159 19.58 -7.17 -22.23
CA THR A 159 20.04 -7.54 -20.87
C THR A 159 18.86 -7.53 -19.90
N ASN A 160 18.98 -8.18 -18.75
CA ASN A 160 17.95 -8.12 -17.71
C ASN A 160 17.68 -6.69 -17.23
N LYS A 161 18.72 -5.84 -17.20
CA LYS A 161 18.61 -4.43 -16.80
C LYS A 161 17.83 -3.60 -17.83
N GLU A 162 18.05 -3.82 -19.11
CA GLU A 162 17.30 -3.17 -20.19
C GLU A 162 15.84 -3.59 -20.20
N ALA A 163 15.57 -4.90 -20.05
CA ALA A 163 14.21 -5.40 -19.92
C ALA A 163 13.48 -4.81 -18.71
N LEU A 164 14.13 -4.71 -17.54
CA LEU A 164 13.58 -4.03 -16.36
C LEU A 164 13.30 -2.55 -16.65
N ALA A 165 14.23 -1.84 -17.29
CA ALA A 165 14.07 -0.41 -17.59
C ALA A 165 12.88 -0.14 -18.50
N ARG A 166 12.60 -1.05 -19.42
CA ARG A 166 11.44 -0.97 -20.33
C ARG A 166 10.14 -1.37 -19.64
N CYS A 167 10.13 -2.51 -18.96
CA CYS A 167 8.89 -3.06 -18.40
C CYS A 167 8.41 -2.35 -17.13
N TYR A 168 9.31 -1.74 -16.34
CA TYR A 168 8.93 -1.15 -15.06
C TYR A 168 7.99 0.06 -15.20
N PRO A 169 8.25 1.05 -16.10
CA PRO A 169 7.29 2.13 -16.35
C PRO A 169 5.92 1.63 -16.86
N GLU A 170 5.92 0.60 -17.71
CA GLU A 170 4.68 -0.02 -18.22
C GLU A 170 3.88 -0.67 -17.06
N LEU A 171 4.57 -1.35 -16.15
CA LEU A 171 3.96 -1.91 -14.94
C LEU A 171 3.35 -0.82 -14.08
N LEU A 172 4.05 0.29 -13.85
CA LEU A 172 3.54 1.39 -13.03
C LEU A 172 2.33 2.06 -13.67
N ALA A 173 2.37 2.33 -14.98
CA ALA A 173 1.24 2.90 -15.72
C ALA A 173 0.00 1.98 -15.65
N TYR A 174 0.18 0.67 -15.79
CA TYR A 174 -0.88 -0.31 -15.65
C TYR A 174 -1.47 -0.32 -14.23
N ARG A 175 -0.63 -0.31 -13.20
CA ARG A 175 -1.08 -0.26 -11.80
C ARG A 175 -1.87 1.00 -11.49
N GLU A 176 -1.42 2.14 -12.02
CA GLU A 176 -2.11 3.43 -11.82
C GLU A 176 -3.57 3.36 -12.30
N GLN A 177 -3.81 2.73 -13.45
CA GLN A 177 -5.17 2.52 -13.96
C GLN A 177 -6.00 1.63 -13.03
N LEU A 178 -5.40 0.58 -12.46
CA LEU A 178 -6.08 -0.31 -11.53
C LEU A 178 -6.39 0.39 -10.20
N TYR A 179 -5.47 1.19 -9.65
CA TYR A 179 -5.75 1.98 -8.44
C TYR A 179 -6.92 2.94 -8.67
N LYS A 180 -6.92 3.69 -9.77
CA LYS A 180 -8.02 4.61 -10.13
C LYS A 180 -9.36 3.88 -10.23
N ARG A 181 -9.39 2.69 -10.83
CA ARG A 181 -10.62 1.88 -10.96
C ARG A 181 -11.18 1.46 -9.60
N HIS A 182 -10.34 1.13 -8.64
CA HIS A 182 -10.76 0.57 -7.35
C HIS A 182 -10.89 1.62 -6.25
N ALA A 183 -10.43 2.84 -6.45
CA ALA A 183 -10.57 3.92 -5.49
C ALA A 183 -12.02 4.45 -5.38
N HIS A 184 -12.37 4.97 -4.20
CA HIS A 184 -13.51 5.86 -4.02
C HIS A 184 -13.11 7.31 -4.22
N ILE A 185 -11.87 7.64 -3.83
CA ILE A 185 -11.30 8.99 -3.87
C ILE A 185 -9.86 8.86 -4.36
N THR A 186 -9.48 9.76 -5.27
CA THR A 186 -8.09 9.95 -5.67
C THR A 186 -7.62 11.30 -5.15
N ILE A 187 -6.46 11.32 -4.49
CA ILE A 187 -5.80 12.55 -4.03
C ILE A 187 -4.56 12.77 -4.92
N ASP A 188 -4.51 13.95 -5.52
CA ASP A 188 -3.40 14.35 -6.38
C ASP A 188 -2.07 14.39 -5.61
N TYR A 189 -0.99 14.06 -6.30
CA TYR A 189 0.35 14.00 -5.73
C TYR A 189 0.74 15.29 -5.00
N ASP A 190 0.53 16.45 -5.62
CA ASP A 190 0.92 17.74 -5.07
C ASP A 190 0.11 18.10 -3.81
N ARG A 191 -1.11 17.56 -3.66
CA ARG A 191 -1.93 17.77 -2.47
C ARG A 191 -1.36 17.07 -1.26
N TYR A 192 -1.14 15.74 -1.34
CA TYR A 192 -0.68 14.99 -0.17
C TYR A 192 0.83 15.10 0.07
N ARG A 193 1.58 15.77 -0.83
CA ARG A 193 3.03 16.03 -0.69
C ARG A 193 3.34 17.44 -0.22
N GLN A 194 2.35 18.27 0.03
CA GLN A 194 2.57 19.61 0.56
C GLN A 194 3.34 19.57 1.88
N LYS A 195 4.38 20.39 1.98
CA LYS A 195 5.19 20.51 3.19
C LYS A 195 4.33 21.03 4.35
N GLY A 196 4.40 20.37 5.49
CA GLY A 196 3.65 20.77 6.69
C GLY A 196 2.19 20.32 6.73
N LEU A 197 1.71 19.57 5.74
CA LEU A 197 0.36 19.00 5.75
C LEU A 197 0.20 18.04 6.94
N LYS A 198 -0.87 18.23 7.72
CA LYS A 198 -1.20 17.43 8.91
C LYS A 198 -2.28 16.38 8.59
N ALA A 199 -2.44 15.39 9.47
CA ALA A 199 -3.50 14.38 9.33
C ALA A 199 -4.90 15.00 9.15
N ALA A 200 -5.21 16.08 9.87
CA ALA A 200 -6.49 16.77 9.74
C ALA A 200 -6.72 17.35 8.32
N ASP A 201 -5.67 17.83 7.67
CA ASP A 201 -5.78 18.36 6.31
C ASP A 201 -5.92 17.23 5.27
N PHE A 202 -5.17 16.14 5.44
CA PHE A 202 -5.36 14.93 4.65
C PHE A 202 -6.80 14.39 4.75
N LEU A 203 -7.38 14.40 5.96
CA LEU A 203 -8.77 13.98 6.18
C LEU A 203 -9.81 14.90 5.52
N LYS A 204 -9.51 16.17 5.31
CA LYS A 204 -10.37 17.09 4.52
C LYS A 204 -10.40 16.70 3.04
N GLU A 205 -9.27 16.26 2.48
CA GLU A 205 -9.21 15.77 1.10
C GLU A 205 -10.00 14.46 0.93
N VAL A 206 -10.02 13.61 1.94
CA VAL A 206 -10.77 12.33 1.94
C VAL A 206 -12.27 12.54 2.16
N ASN A 207 -12.72 13.66 2.71
CA ASN A 207 -14.13 13.93 2.98
C ASN A 207 -14.59 15.29 2.45
N PRO A 208 -14.64 15.47 1.12
CA PRO A 208 -14.94 16.78 0.51
C PRO A 208 -16.36 17.32 0.81
N LYS A 209 -17.29 16.46 1.26
CA LYS A 209 -18.67 16.88 1.61
C LYS A 209 -18.75 17.76 2.87
N LYS A 210 -17.65 17.90 3.64
CA LYS A 210 -17.59 18.80 4.81
C LYS A 210 -17.00 20.18 4.52
N LYS A 211 -16.77 20.54 3.27
CA LYS A 211 -16.26 21.88 2.90
C LYS A 211 -17.23 23.05 3.17
N GLY A 212 -18.43 22.80 3.70
CA GLY A 212 -19.43 23.83 4.01
C GLY A 212 -20.00 23.85 5.44
N SER A 213 -19.55 22.97 6.31
CA SER A 213 -20.00 22.93 7.71
C SER A 213 -18.83 23.24 8.65
N THR A 214 -18.95 24.29 9.42
CA THR A 214 -18.10 24.55 10.60
C THR A 214 -18.30 23.44 11.63
N SER A 215 -17.70 22.28 11.39
CA SER A 215 -17.75 21.17 12.32
C SER A 215 -16.76 21.41 13.44
N LYS A 216 -17.27 21.29 14.70
CA LYS A 216 -16.46 21.29 15.93
C LYS A 216 -15.22 20.38 15.73
N PRO A 217 -14.06 20.81 16.20
CA PRO A 217 -12.85 20.00 16.09
C PRO A 217 -13.09 18.65 16.77
N ILE A 218 -12.67 17.57 16.09
CA ILE A 218 -12.64 16.23 16.68
C ILE A 218 -11.67 16.31 17.85
N ARG A 219 -12.20 16.25 19.08
CA ARG A 219 -11.38 16.19 20.31
C ARG A 219 -10.81 14.79 20.40
N PHE A 220 -9.55 14.64 20.05
CA PHE A 220 -8.77 13.46 20.41
C PHE A 220 -8.53 13.50 21.91
N ARG A 221 -8.91 12.45 22.65
CA ARG A 221 -8.52 12.31 24.06
C ARG A 221 -7.00 12.14 24.08
N ALA A 222 -6.30 13.10 24.64
CA ALA A 222 -4.96 12.87 25.14
C ALA A 222 -5.11 11.94 26.36
N GLU A 223 -4.57 10.75 26.28
CA GLU A 223 -4.40 9.91 27.45
C GLU A 223 -3.44 10.64 28.40
N GLN A 224 -3.95 10.99 29.57
CA GLN A 224 -3.14 11.44 30.68
C GLN A 224 -2.45 10.23 31.28
N GLY A 225 -1.19 10.29 31.30
CA GLY A 225 -0.27 9.52 31.90
C GLY A 225 0.26 8.76 32.74
#